data_7fd134d47ce17caa27a4af78e852f3cc
#
_entry.id   7fd134d47ce17caa27a4af78e852f3cc
#
_cell.length_a   1.000
_cell.length_b   1.000
_cell.length_c   1.000
_cell.angle_alpha   90.00
_cell.angle_beta   90.00
_cell.angle_gamma   90.00
#
_symmetry.space_group_name_H-M   'P 1'
#
loop_
_entity.id
_entity.type
_entity.pdbx_description
1 polymer ?
#
loop_
_entity_poly.entity_id
_entity_poly.type
_entity_poly.pdbx_seq_one_letter_code
_entity_poly.pdbx_strand_id
1 'polypeptide(L)'
;MESRWQRARVAESRRARPRPTALRPTSLLLLLFLGLSAAADTPVARKLGTLALEPCTLAAAGSTVTVAAFCGTLSVPENRAAPEGRRIELAVALVPSRAKQPRPDPVFMLAGGPGQSALESFPAVAGAFGEILRSRNVVLVDQRGTGRSQPLHCRPGEGADANASAVLDPAAARRLAEECLATLDVDPRYFTTSDAVLDLEAVRVAIGAGEVNLVGISYGTRVALEYLRRHPDRTRAVVLDGVVPPELALGAEHARNLEAALAAHFALCEADAACRRQFGSPRRQLERLLADLRVQPRTVRYNDPITDDAREEPLTPQTVSGVVRMYAYVPMLATMLPRLLAEAGAGRPEMLMAQARMIESLAGEQIAQGMQLSVICAEDADRLRVDPADAATLMGAEFVASMLAQCEVWPKGRRPQDFNDPVRSDRPVLLLSGELDPVTPPRNAEAVLRHLPNGRHLVGRGQGHNVMVAGCAPRLMARFITAASAKDLDAGCLDRLAPLPPVLGAYGWDP
;
A
#
# COMPACT_ATOMS: atom_id res chain seq x y z
N MET A 1 -9.05 -49.27 41.24
CA MET A 1 -8.26 -50.30 40.53
C MET A 1 -6.93 -49.68 40.16
N GLU A 2 -5.91 -49.99 40.93
CA GLU A 2 -4.52 -49.54 40.81
C GLU A 2 -3.78 -50.29 39.71
N SER A 3 -2.83 -49.67 39.09
CA SER A 3 -1.53 -50.25 38.66
C SER A 3 -0.64 -49.11 38.14
N ARG A 4 0.32 -48.72 38.91
CA ARG A 4 1.77 -49.09 38.96
C ARG A 4 2.46 -48.98 37.56
N TRP A 5 3.34 -47.99 37.42
CA TRP A 5 4.60 -48.18 36.71
C TRP A 5 5.77 -47.53 37.49
N GLN A 6 6.80 -48.36 37.61
CA GLN A 6 7.95 -48.27 38.51
C GLN A 6 9.05 -47.33 38.02
N ARG A 7 9.79 -46.83 38.99
CA ARG A 7 11.07 -46.12 38.88
C ARG A 7 12.18 -47.02 38.33
N ALA A 8 12.97 -46.54 37.38
CA ALA A 8 14.27 -47.11 37.04
C ALA A 8 15.40 -46.21 37.58
N ARG A 9 16.29 -46.84 38.36
CA ARG A 9 17.45 -46.26 39.02
C ARG A 9 18.60 -46.11 38.01
N VAL A 10 19.30 -44.98 38.07
CA VAL A 10 20.56 -44.75 37.39
C VAL A 10 21.70 -45.35 38.22
N ALA A 11 22.48 -46.24 37.61
CA ALA A 11 23.69 -46.80 38.17
C ALA A 11 24.93 -45.99 37.73
N GLU A 12 25.66 -45.46 38.70
CA GLU A 12 27.00 -44.88 38.51
C GLU A 12 28.00 -45.96 38.15
N SER A 13 28.74 -45.80 37.04
CA SER A 13 29.97 -46.57 36.80
C SER A 13 31.17 -45.62 36.82
N ARG A 14 31.95 -45.75 37.89
CA ARG A 14 33.32 -45.18 38.00
C ARG A 14 34.21 -45.84 36.95
N ARG A 15 34.92 -45.07 36.17
CA ARG A 15 36.08 -45.50 35.39
C ARG A 15 37.30 -44.65 35.67
N ALA A 16 38.40 -45.37 35.82
CA ALA A 16 39.72 -44.98 36.29
C ALA A 16 40.46 -43.98 35.37
N ARG A 17 41.32 -43.16 36.01
CA ARG A 17 42.28 -42.24 35.35
C ARG A 17 43.47 -43.03 34.78
N PRO A 18 43.98 -42.77 33.56
CA PRO A 18 45.30 -43.18 33.12
C PRO A 18 46.36 -42.09 33.42
N ARG A 19 47.60 -42.58 33.66
CA ARG A 19 48.80 -41.82 34.01
C ARG A 19 49.35 -41.08 32.76
N PRO A 20 50.14 -39.99 32.97
CA PRO A 20 50.70 -39.18 31.86
C PRO A 20 51.95 -39.86 31.26
N THR A 21 51.97 -40.00 29.95
CA THR A 21 53.15 -40.37 29.18
C THR A 21 53.81 -39.11 28.59
N ALA A 22 55.13 -39.05 28.63
CA ALA A 22 55.99 -37.94 28.26
C ALA A 22 55.87 -37.60 26.74
N LEU A 23 55.68 -36.32 26.43
CA LEU A 23 55.63 -35.73 25.10
C LEU A 23 57.08 -35.37 24.64
N ARG A 24 57.45 -35.87 23.48
CA ARG A 24 58.62 -35.41 22.69
C ARG A 24 58.23 -34.09 21.97
N PRO A 25 59.18 -33.14 21.78
CA PRO A 25 58.88 -31.91 21.09
C PRO A 25 58.81 -32.10 19.57
N THR A 26 57.64 -32.00 18.97
CA THR A 26 57.45 -31.88 17.52
C THR A 26 57.26 -30.39 17.19
N SER A 27 58.04 -29.96 16.23
CA SER A 27 58.11 -28.59 15.70
C SER A 27 56.75 -28.06 15.28
N LEU A 28 56.28 -26.97 15.91
CA LEU A 28 55.06 -26.27 15.58
C LEU A 28 55.32 -25.34 14.40
N LEU A 29 54.93 -25.71 13.19
CA LEU A 29 54.84 -24.82 12.04
C LEU A 29 53.62 -23.88 12.28
N LEU A 30 53.92 -22.61 12.63
CA LEU A 30 52.94 -21.56 12.76
C LEU A 30 52.47 -21.10 11.37
N LEU A 31 51.36 -21.67 10.89
CA LEU A 31 50.63 -21.17 9.73
C LEU A 31 49.93 -19.87 10.15
N LEU A 32 50.53 -18.72 9.81
CA LEU A 32 49.87 -17.42 9.84
C LEU A 32 48.73 -17.44 8.81
N PHE A 33 47.52 -17.72 9.28
CA PHE A 33 46.32 -17.34 8.54
C PHE A 33 46.21 -15.81 8.61
N LEU A 34 46.71 -15.14 7.57
CA LEU A 34 46.31 -13.79 7.26
C LEU A 34 44.80 -13.80 6.94
N GLY A 35 43.99 -13.60 7.96
CA GLY A 35 42.58 -13.32 7.80
C GLY A 35 42.44 -12.02 7.00
N LEU A 36 42.22 -12.11 5.68
CA LEU A 36 41.62 -11.02 4.95
C LEU A 36 40.20 -10.82 5.52
N SER A 37 40.10 -9.98 6.54
CA SER A 37 38.82 -9.37 6.88
C SER A 37 38.45 -8.53 5.65
N ALA A 38 37.53 -9.02 4.82
CA ALA A 38 36.84 -8.18 3.88
C ALA A 38 36.12 -7.12 4.72
N ALA A 39 36.75 -5.94 4.84
CA ALA A 39 36.05 -4.78 5.35
C ALA A 39 34.85 -4.60 4.42
N ALA A 40 33.65 -4.86 4.93
CA ALA A 40 32.43 -4.45 4.26
C ALA A 40 32.55 -2.94 4.09
N ASP A 41 32.73 -2.47 2.86
CA ASP A 41 32.77 -1.05 2.55
C ASP A 41 31.53 -0.42 3.16
N THR A 42 31.74 0.38 4.21
CA THR A 42 30.66 1.17 4.79
C THR A 42 30.18 2.10 3.68
N PRO A 43 28.88 2.07 3.32
CA PRO A 43 28.39 2.92 2.24
C PRO A 43 28.65 4.37 2.57
N VAL A 44 29.39 5.06 1.68
CA VAL A 44 29.80 6.47 1.85
C VAL A 44 28.65 7.35 1.39
N ALA A 45 28.44 8.48 2.10
CA ALA A 45 27.52 9.53 1.70
C ALA A 45 27.67 9.90 0.20
N ARG A 46 26.56 10.15 -0.47
CA ARG A 46 26.51 10.48 -1.90
C ARG A 46 25.95 11.86 -2.14
N LYS A 47 26.46 12.51 -3.17
CA LYS A 47 25.85 13.72 -3.70
C LYS A 47 25.15 13.40 -5.02
N LEU A 48 23.86 13.74 -5.12
CA LEU A 48 23.09 13.62 -6.34
C LEU A 48 22.57 15.00 -6.73
N GLY A 49 23.15 15.60 -7.77
CA GLY A 49 22.93 17.02 -8.06
C GLY A 49 23.36 17.90 -6.89
N THR A 50 22.41 18.61 -6.29
CA THR A 50 22.62 19.45 -5.10
C THR A 50 22.30 18.73 -3.79
N LEU A 51 21.60 17.58 -3.84
CA LEU A 51 21.21 16.84 -2.64
C LEU A 51 22.38 16.06 -2.03
N ALA A 52 22.58 16.21 -0.74
CA ALA A 52 23.42 15.34 0.08
C ALA A 52 22.57 14.16 0.57
N LEU A 53 23.03 12.95 0.34
CA LEU A 53 22.31 11.71 0.68
C LEU A 53 23.19 10.82 1.55
N GLU A 54 22.67 10.38 2.67
CA GLU A 54 23.31 9.47 3.61
C GLU A 54 22.77 8.04 3.43
N PRO A 55 23.60 7.02 3.68
CA PRO A 55 23.13 5.63 3.67
C PRO A 55 21.96 5.45 4.65
N CYS A 56 20.91 4.76 4.19
CA CYS A 56 19.74 4.48 5.00
C CYS A 56 19.13 3.13 4.62
N THR A 57 18.20 2.67 5.46
CA THR A 57 17.40 1.48 5.21
C THR A 57 15.93 1.88 5.17
N LEU A 58 15.25 1.53 4.10
CA LEU A 58 13.81 1.69 3.98
C LEU A 58 13.13 0.44 4.54
N ALA A 59 12.10 0.62 5.35
CA ALA A 59 11.29 -0.43 5.92
C ALA A 59 9.84 0.04 6.01
N ALA A 60 8.90 -0.87 5.82
CA ALA A 60 7.50 -0.63 6.14
C ALA A 60 7.21 -1.04 7.58
N ALA A 61 6.28 -0.35 8.25
CA ALA A 61 5.81 -0.74 9.57
C ALA A 61 5.30 -2.20 9.55
N GLY A 62 5.68 -2.98 10.56
CA GLY A 62 5.28 -4.39 10.67
C GLY A 62 5.89 -5.35 9.64
N SER A 63 6.84 -4.89 8.79
CA SER A 63 7.49 -5.70 7.77
C SER A 63 8.95 -5.99 8.10
N THR A 64 9.40 -7.21 7.83
CA THR A 64 10.82 -7.60 7.89
C THR A 64 11.56 -7.28 6.58
N VAL A 65 10.83 -6.89 5.52
CA VAL A 65 11.41 -6.55 4.23
C VAL A 65 12.04 -5.17 4.30
N THR A 66 13.33 -5.10 4.01
CA THR A 66 14.09 -3.85 4.01
C THR A 66 14.80 -3.64 2.67
N VAL A 67 15.02 -2.36 2.33
CA VAL A 67 15.74 -1.97 1.11
C VAL A 67 16.82 -0.96 1.46
N ALA A 68 18.06 -1.27 1.09
CA ALA A 68 19.18 -0.33 1.22
C ALA A 68 19.01 0.83 0.23
N ALA A 69 19.17 2.06 0.72
CA ALA A 69 18.98 3.28 -0.05
C ALA A 69 19.94 4.38 0.44
N PHE A 70 19.82 5.56 -0.14
CA PHE A 70 20.45 6.80 0.33
C PHE A 70 19.35 7.83 0.55
N CYS A 71 19.25 8.36 1.75
CA CYS A 71 18.21 9.29 2.17
C CYS A 71 18.77 10.69 2.40
N GLY A 72 17.95 11.69 2.13
CA GLY A 72 18.24 13.10 2.41
C GLY A 72 16.95 13.91 2.42
N THR A 73 17.09 15.22 2.55
CA THR A 73 15.96 16.14 2.55
C THR A 73 16.14 17.25 1.53
N LEU A 74 15.00 17.76 1.03
CA LEU A 74 14.95 18.98 0.22
C LEU A 74 13.98 19.95 0.87
N SER A 75 14.50 21.12 1.28
CA SER A 75 13.66 22.17 1.84
C SER A 75 12.89 22.90 0.74
N VAL A 76 11.57 23.01 0.88
CA VAL A 76 10.69 23.73 -0.04
C VAL A 76 9.76 24.66 0.73
N PRO A 77 9.26 25.77 0.14
CA PRO A 77 8.24 26.58 0.78
C PRO A 77 6.94 25.80 0.99
N GLU A 78 6.32 25.92 2.16
CA GLU A 78 4.95 25.44 2.38
C GLU A 78 3.98 26.12 1.39
N ASN A 79 4.01 27.45 1.39
CA ASN A 79 3.27 28.29 0.45
C ASN A 79 4.20 28.83 -0.62
N ARG A 80 4.06 28.40 -1.86
CA ARG A 80 4.88 28.84 -2.99
C ARG A 80 4.72 30.33 -3.33
N ALA A 81 3.59 30.93 -2.95
CA ALA A 81 3.36 32.37 -3.10
C ALA A 81 4.04 33.23 -2.01
N ALA A 82 4.50 32.61 -0.93
CA ALA A 82 5.24 33.25 0.16
C ALA A 82 6.54 32.45 0.46
N PRO A 83 7.54 32.49 -0.44
CA PRO A 83 8.72 31.60 -0.37
C PRO A 83 9.60 31.83 0.86
N GLU A 84 9.52 33.02 1.48
CA GLU A 84 10.24 33.36 2.73
C GLU A 84 9.48 32.92 3.99
N GLY A 85 8.29 32.34 3.85
CA GLY A 85 7.49 31.84 4.96
C GLY A 85 7.97 30.48 5.48
N ARG A 86 7.03 29.73 6.07
CA ARG A 86 7.28 28.36 6.56
C ARG A 86 7.82 27.48 5.44
N ARG A 87 8.73 26.60 5.80
CA ARG A 87 9.30 25.60 4.88
C ARG A 87 8.93 24.18 5.30
N ILE A 88 8.90 23.30 4.33
CA ILE A 88 8.69 21.85 4.50
C ILE A 88 9.96 21.14 4.08
N GLU A 89 10.42 20.20 4.90
CA GLU A 89 11.53 19.31 4.56
C GLU A 89 10.97 18.06 3.88
N LEU A 90 11.14 17.93 2.57
CA LEU A 90 10.74 16.75 1.82
C LEU A 90 11.76 15.64 2.04
N ALA A 91 11.32 14.49 2.51
CA ALA A 91 12.15 13.30 2.57
C ALA A 91 12.31 12.69 1.18
N VAL A 92 13.55 12.51 0.77
CA VAL A 92 13.92 11.94 -0.54
C VAL A 92 14.81 10.73 -0.31
N ALA A 93 14.52 9.63 -0.99
CA ALA A 93 15.39 8.47 -1.01
C ALA A 93 15.78 8.08 -2.44
N LEU A 94 17.04 7.70 -2.59
CA LEU A 94 17.59 7.12 -3.81
C LEU A 94 17.84 5.64 -3.59
N VAL A 95 17.11 4.79 -4.32
CA VAL A 95 17.46 3.37 -4.46
C VAL A 95 18.39 3.24 -5.67
N PRO A 96 19.67 2.93 -5.45
CA PRO A 96 20.68 3.01 -6.51
C PRO A 96 20.51 1.88 -7.52
N SER A 97 20.74 2.24 -8.79
CA SER A 97 20.93 1.26 -9.86
C SER A 97 22.13 0.36 -9.58
N ARG A 98 22.03 -0.88 -10.08
CA ARG A 98 23.16 -1.83 -10.09
C ARG A 98 24.18 -1.54 -11.21
N ALA A 99 23.86 -0.66 -12.15
CA ALA A 99 24.78 -0.22 -13.18
C ALA A 99 25.85 0.71 -12.62
N LYS A 100 27.10 0.56 -13.04
CA LYS A 100 28.20 1.49 -12.70
C LYS A 100 27.91 2.92 -13.20
N GLN A 101 27.24 3.04 -14.34
CA GLN A 101 26.77 4.28 -14.94
C GLN A 101 25.26 4.18 -15.19
N PRO A 102 24.43 4.60 -14.25
CA PRO A 102 22.99 4.63 -14.43
C PRO A 102 22.57 5.54 -15.59
N ARG A 103 21.48 5.20 -16.25
CA ARG A 103 20.87 6.09 -17.23
C ARG A 103 20.44 7.40 -16.58
N PRO A 104 20.48 8.54 -17.31
CA PRO A 104 20.23 9.87 -16.73
C PRO A 104 18.74 10.17 -16.45
N ASP A 105 17.85 9.26 -16.83
CA ASP A 105 16.41 9.33 -16.69
C ASP A 105 15.91 8.42 -15.54
N PRO A 106 15.98 8.87 -14.28
CA PRO A 106 15.55 8.06 -13.13
C PRO A 106 14.05 7.77 -13.16
N VAL A 107 13.63 6.81 -12.33
CA VAL A 107 12.22 6.47 -12.15
C VAL A 107 11.74 7.02 -10.81
N PHE A 108 10.70 7.84 -10.81
CA PHE A 108 10.01 8.30 -9.62
C PHE A 108 8.84 7.36 -9.33
N MET A 109 8.80 6.74 -8.16
CA MET A 109 7.64 6.01 -7.69
C MET A 109 6.75 6.94 -6.83
N LEU A 110 5.49 7.03 -7.21
CA LEU A 110 4.49 7.86 -6.56
C LEU A 110 3.49 6.96 -5.84
N ALA A 111 3.43 7.08 -4.52
CA ALA A 111 2.59 6.26 -3.68
C ALA A 111 1.10 6.62 -3.78
N GLY A 112 0.27 5.73 -3.26
CA GLY A 112 -1.20 5.85 -3.27
C GLY A 112 -1.79 6.58 -2.07
N GLY A 113 -2.96 6.17 -1.70
CA GLY A 113 -3.78 6.73 -0.62
C GLY A 113 -4.93 7.56 -1.16
N PRO A 114 -4.91 8.91 -1.10
CA PRO A 114 -3.83 9.82 -0.69
C PRO A 114 -3.37 9.62 0.75
N GLY A 115 -2.13 10.02 1.03
CA GLY A 115 -1.59 9.99 2.38
C GLY A 115 -0.55 8.90 2.66
N GLN A 116 -0.21 8.02 1.69
CA GLN A 116 0.84 7.02 1.88
C GLN A 116 2.24 7.60 1.65
N SER A 117 3.19 7.18 2.50
CA SER A 117 4.62 7.43 2.32
C SER A 117 5.17 6.59 1.16
N ALA A 118 5.89 7.22 0.23
CA ALA A 118 6.60 6.51 -0.83
C ALA A 118 7.79 5.70 -0.29
N LEU A 119 8.50 6.23 0.70
CA LEU A 119 9.65 5.59 1.32
C LEU A 119 9.26 4.32 2.08
N GLU A 120 8.14 4.35 2.81
CA GLU A 120 7.64 3.21 3.60
C GLU A 120 6.90 2.18 2.74
N SER A 121 6.24 2.62 1.66
CA SER A 121 5.52 1.71 0.75
C SER A 121 6.45 0.96 -0.20
N PHE A 122 7.61 1.53 -0.54
CA PHE A 122 8.50 0.96 -1.54
C PHE A 122 8.99 -0.47 -1.22
N PRO A 123 9.37 -0.83 0.02
CA PRO A 123 9.84 -2.18 0.33
C PRO A 123 8.85 -3.27 -0.09
N ALA A 124 7.55 -3.04 0.06
CA ALA A 124 6.51 -4.00 -0.32
C ALA A 124 6.43 -4.24 -1.84
N VAL A 125 6.81 -3.26 -2.64
CA VAL A 125 6.76 -3.33 -4.12
C VAL A 125 8.13 -3.36 -4.78
N ALA A 126 9.22 -3.36 -4.01
CA ALA A 126 10.60 -3.28 -4.50
C ALA A 126 10.94 -4.36 -5.53
N GLY A 127 10.35 -5.56 -5.41
CA GLY A 127 10.49 -6.65 -6.37
C GLY A 127 10.09 -6.26 -7.79
N ALA A 128 9.08 -5.41 -7.94
CA ALA A 128 8.63 -4.92 -9.26
C ALA A 128 9.65 -4.00 -9.94
N PHE A 129 10.54 -3.38 -9.19
CA PHE A 129 11.58 -2.49 -9.70
C PHE A 129 12.93 -3.19 -9.97
N GLY A 130 13.03 -4.49 -9.68
CA GLY A 130 14.27 -5.25 -9.80
C GLY A 130 14.92 -5.15 -11.18
N GLU A 131 14.16 -5.23 -12.27
CA GLU A 131 14.66 -5.08 -13.64
C GLU A 131 14.99 -3.61 -13.98
N ILE A 132 14.23 -2.65 -13.49
CA ILE A 132 14.49 -1.22 -13.66
C ILE A 132 15.82 -0.84 -13.02
N LEU A 133 16.06 -1.32 -11.80
CA LEU A 133 17.31 -1.10 -11.06
C LEU A 133 18.56 -1.68 -11.70
N ARG A 134 18.43 -2.47 -12.76
CA ARG A 134 19.61 -2.90 -13.57
C ARG A 134 20.25 -1.74 -14.31
N SER A 135 19.51 -0.67 -14.61
CA SER A 135 20.02 0.42 -15.44
C SER A 135 19.63 1.83 -14.99
N ARG A 136 18.64 1.98 -14.11
CA ARG A 136 18.13 3.27 -13.64
C ARG A 136 18.03 3.33 -12.13
N ASN A 137 18.28 4.49 -11.59
CA ASN A 137 17.97 4.79 -10.20
C ASN A 137 16.46 4.90 -10.01
N VAL A 138 15.97 4.50 -8.83
CA VAL A 138 14.61 4.80 -8.38
C VAL A 138 14.70 5.91 -7.33
N VAL A 139 13.90 6.96 -7.52
CA VAL A 139 13.78 8.08 -6.60
C VAL A 139 12.42 8.01 -5.93
N LEU A 140 12.42 8.07 -4.63
CA LEU A 140 11.23 8.10 -3.79
C LEU A 140 11.15 9.47 -3.12
N VAL A 141 9.99 10.06 -3.11
CA VAL A 141 9.73 11.31 -2.41
C VAL A 141 8.47 11.10 -1.57
N ASP A 142 8.61 11.22 -0.26
CA ASP A 142 7.42 11.35 0.56
C ASP A 142 6.72 12.64 0.15
N GLN A 143 5.50 12.52 -0.35
CA GLN A 143 4.70 13.67 -0.69
C GLN A 143 4.53 14.53 0.57
N ARG A 144 4.53 15.89 0.42
CA ARG A 144 4.20 16.77 1.54
C ARG A 144 2.97 16.25 2.30
N GLY A 145 3.02 16.23 3.61
CA GLY A 145 1.96 15.69 4.45
C GLY A 145 1.99 14.18 4.68
N THR A 146 3.01 13.46 4.16
CA THR A 146 3.18 12.01 4.33
C THR A 146 4.53 11.63 4.90
N GLY A 147 4.64 10.46 5.49
CA GLY A 147 5.89 9.85 5.94
C GLY A 147 6.75 10.80 6.77
N ARG A 148 7.91 11.19 6.22
CA ARG A 148 8.85 12.13 6.87
C ARG A 148 8.79 13.55 6.30
N SER A 149 7.83 13.83 5.41
CA SER A 149 7.64 15.13 4.76
C SER A 149 6.51 15.92 5.43
N GLN A 150 6.68 16.30 6.71
CA GLN A 150 5.67 17.00 7.51
C GLN A 150 4.32 16.25 7.54
N PRO A 151 4.27 15.03 8.11
CA PRO A 151 3.09 14.18 8.03
C PRO A 151 1.89 14.78 8.76
N LEU A 152 0.73 14.77 8.11
CA LEU A 152 -0.54 15.22 8.67
C LEU A 152 -1.27 14.03 9.31
N HIS A 153 -0.69 13.45 10.36
CA HIS A 153 -1.32 12.39 11.12
C HIS A 153 -2.36 12.93 12.10
N CYS A 154 -3.59 12.46 11.98
CA CYS A 154 -4.63 12.69 12.97
C CYS A 154 -4.43 11.72 14.14
N ARG A 155 -3.89 12.20 15.24
CA ARG A 155 -3.79 11.40 16.46
C ARG A 155 -5.12 11.48 17.20
N PRO A 156 -5.84 10.37 17.42
CA PRO A 156 -6.99 10.38 18.33
C PRO A 156 -6.52 10.87 19.70
N GLY A 157 -7.31 11.74 20.34
CA GLY A 157 -7.05 12.11 21.74
C GLY A 157 -7.03 10.87 22.63
N GLU A 158 -6.29 10.92 23.75
CA GLU A 158 -6.31 9.84 24.75
C GLU A 158 -7.77 9.56 25.17
N GLY A 159 -8.27 8.35 24.89
CA GLY A 159 -9.64 7.93 25.18
C GLY A 159 -10.62 8.02 24.01
N ALA A 160 -10.23 8.52 22.86
CA ALA A 160 -11.04 8.41 21.65
C ALA A 160 -10.89 6.98 21.11
N ASP A 161 -11.96 6.21 21.18
CA ASP A 161 -12.08 4.96 20.43
C ASP A 161 -11.95 5.32 18.94
N ALA A 162 -10.76 5.13 18.38
CA ALA A 162 -10.51 5.21 16.94
C ALA A 162 -11.18 4.04 16.21
N ASN A 163 -12.42 3.75 16.58
CA ASN A 163 -13.21 2.68 16.02
C ASN A 163 -13.49 2.99 14.54
N ALA A 164 -13.24 2.04 13.67
CA ALA A 164 -13.65 2.07 12.27
C ALA A 164 -15.14 2.45 12.10
N SER A 165 -15.94 2.21 13.14
CA SER A 165 -17.36 2.62 13.25
C SER A 165 -17.56 4.14 13.23
N ALA A 166 -16.67 4.91 13.85
CA ALA A 166 -16.80 6.37 13.92
C ALA A 166 -16.57 7.04 12.55
N VAL A 167 -15.81 6.39 11.66
CA VAL A 167 -15.54 6.91 10.31
C VAL A 167 -16.76 6.83 9.39
N LEU A 168 -17.73 5.97 9.69
CA LEU A 168 -18.98 5.83 8.92
C LEU A 168 -20.18 6.57 9.53
N ASP A 169 -20.01 7.24 10.68
CA ASP A 169 -20.99 8.20 11.23
C ASP A 169 -20.57 9.62 10.83
N PRO A 170 -21.35 10.33 10.02
CA PRO A 170 -21.00 11.68 9.58
C PRO A 170 -20.71 12.67 10.71
N ALA A 171 -21.46 12.61 11.82
CA ALA A 171 -21.25 13.50 12.95
C ALA A 171 -19.95 13.17 13.72
N ALA A 172 -19.64 11.89 13.90
CA ALA A 172 -18.37 11.46 14.50
C ALA A 172 -17.18 11.76 13.57
N ALA A 173 -17.31 11.51 12.27
CA ALA A 173 -16.30 11.81 11.28
C ALA A 173 -15.95 13.31 11.23
N ARG A 174 -16.97 14.20 11.33
CA ARG A 174 -16.77 15.64 11.44
C ARG A 174 -15.97 16.01 12.68
N ARG A 175 -16.35 15.49 13.87
CA ARG A 175 -15.63 15.76 15.12
C ARG A 175 -14.16 15.30 15.05
N LEU A 176 -13.90 14.11 14.50
CA LEU A 176 -12.53 13.62 14.29
C LEU A 176 -11.71 14.54 13.38
N ALA A 177 -12.32 15.12 12.34
CA ALA A 177 -11.64 16.09 11.48
C ALA A 177 -11.35 17.41 12.21
N GLU A 178 -12.28 17.92 13.05
CA GLU A 178 -12.09 19.11 13.89
C GLU A 178 -10.95 18.89 14.91
N GLU A 179 -10.94 17.74 15.59
CA GLU A 179 -9.90 17.37 16.56
C GLU A 179 -8.55 17.22 15.86
N CYS A 180 -8.51 16.55 14.71
CA CYS A 180 -7.29 16.43 13.91
C CYS A 180 -6.74 17.81 13.52
N LEU A 181 -7.58 18.66 12.97
CA LEU A 181 -7.20 20.01 12.54
C LEU A 181 -6.59 20.84 13.69
N ALA A 182 -7.13 20.68 14.90
CA ALA A 182 -6.64 21.38 16.08
C ALA A 182 -5.24 20.95 16.52
N THR A 183 -4.75 19.78 16.08
CA THR A 183 -3.41 19.26 16.39
C THR A 183 -2.35 19.66 15.37
N LEU A 184 -2.74 20.17 14.20
CA LEU A 184 -1.82 20.51 13.14
C LEU A 184 -1.18 21.88 13.40
N ASP A 185 0.14 21.94 13.17
CA ASP A 185 0.95 23.16 13.26
C ASP A 185 1.26 23.78 11.89
N VAL A 186 0.63 23.28 10.82
CA VAL A 186 0.77 23.69 9.43
C VAL A 186 -0.57 24.11 8.84
N ASP A 187 -0.54 24.77 7.68
CA ASP A 187 -1.75 25.12 6.95
C ASP A 187 -2.12 24.04 5.91
N PRO A 188 -3.13 23.19 6.18
CA PRO A 188 -3.47 22.06 5.31
C PRO A 188 -3.92 22.47 3.90
N ARG A 189 -4.21 23.77 3.67
CA ARG A 189 -4.56 24.30 2.34
C ARG A 189 -3.43 24.18 1.31
N TYR A 190 -2.18 24.01 1.76
CA TYR A 190 -1.00 23.87 0.90
C TYR A 190 -0.55 22.41 0.72
N PHE A 191 -1.42 21.45 1.04
CA PHE A 191 -1.13 20.02 0.93
C PHE A 191 -2.01 19.37 -0.13
N THR A 192 -1.95 19.89 -1.37
CA THR A 192 -2.72 19.41 -2.51
C THR A 192 -1.85 18.61 -3.48
N THR A 193 -2.50 17.91 -4.43
CA THR A 193 -1.81 17.23 -5.54
C THR A 193 -0.98 18.21 -6.38
N SER A 194 -1.49 19.42 -6.62
CA SER A 194 -0.78 20.43 -7.39
C SER A 194 0.48 20.92 -6.67
N ASP A 195 0.43 21.10 -5.35
CA ASP A 195 1.61 21.45 -4.55
C ASP A 195 2.65 20.32 -4.56
N ALA A 196 2.19 19.07 -4.47
CA ALA A 196 3.06 17.89 -4.55
C ALA A 196 3.76 17.77 -5.92
N VAL A 197 3.09 18.12 -7.01
CA VAL A 197 3.70 18.14 -8.35
C VAL A 197 4.81 19.18 -8.44
N LEU A 198 4.62 20.35 -7.83
CA LEU A 198 5.69 21.38 -7.74
C LEU A 198 6.87 20.88 -6.89
N ASP A 199 6.63 20.10 -5.86
CA ASP A 199 7.68 19.48 -5.05
C ASP A 199 8.48 18.44 -5.83
N LEU A 200 7.78 17.56 -6.59
CA LEU A 200 8.44 16.57 -7.44
C LEU A 200 9.34 17.24 -8.49
N GLU A 201 8.89 18.36 -9.08
CA GLU A 201 9.69 19.14 -10.02
C GLU A 201 10.91 19.77 -9.32
N ALA A 202 10.75 20.28 -8.10
CA ALA A 202 11.88 20.78 -7.31
C ALA A 202 12.90 19.66 -7.02
N VAL A 203 12.46 18.47 -6.68
CA VAL A 203 13.35 17.30 -6.48
C VAL A 203 14.04 16.92 -7.79
N ARG A 204 13.33 16.87 -8.94
CA ARG A 204 13.94 16.61 -10.25
C ARG A 204 15.06 17.59 -10.56
N VAL A 205 14.83 18.88 -10.33
CA VAL A 205 15.84 19.92 -10.52
C VAL A 205 17.02 19.72 -9.57
N ALA A 206 16.74 19.47 -8.30
CA ALA A 206 17.78 19.31 -7.27
C ALA A 206 18.69 18.11 -7.55
N ILE A 207 18.17 17.02 -8.10
CA ILE A 207 18.98 15.84 -8.48
C ILE A 207 19.65 15.99 -9.85
N GLY A 208 19.38 17.08 -10.59
CA GLY A 208 19.95 17.34 -11.91
C GLY A 208 19.40 16.46 -13.05
N ALA A 209 18.22 15.88 -12.90
CA ALA A 209 17.62 15.05 -13.93
C ALA A 209 17.00 15.92 -15.05
N GLY A 210 17.28 15.61 -16.31
CA GLY A 210 16.67 16.26 -17.47
C GLY A 210 15.21 15.87 -17.67
N GLU A 211 14.95 14.57 -17.79
CA GLU A 211 13.65 13.94 -17.85
C GLU A 211 13.57 12.84 -16.78
N VAL A 212 12.35 12.48 -16.39
CA VAL A 212 12.06 11.39 -15.46
C VAL A 212 11.06 10.41 -16.05
N ASN A 213 11.08 9.18 -15.55
CA ASN A 213 10.01 8.23 -15.76
C ASN A 213 9.15 8.19 -14.48
N LEU A 214 7.84 8.11 -14.62
CA LEU A 214 6.91 8.08 -13.50
C LEU A 214 6.27 6.69 -13.37
N VAL A 215 6.18 6.18 -12.16
CA VAL A 215 5.38 5.01 -11.82
C VAL A 215 4.42 5.42 -10.71
N GLY A 216 3.17 5.67 -11.08
CA GLY A 216 2.11 6.02 -10.14
C GLY A 216 1.29 4.81 -9.75
N ILE A 217 0.94 4.70 -8.46
CA ILE A 217 0.15 3.62 -7.89
C ILE A 217 -1.12 4.23 -7.29
N SER A 218 -2.32 3.76 -7.69
CA SER A 218 -3.59 4.22 -7.11
C SER A 218 -3.72 5.76 -7.21
N TYR A 219 -3.91 6.49 -6.12
CA TYR A 219 -3.87 7.97 -6.11
C TYR A 219 -2.58 8.53 -6.74
N GLY A 220 -1.45 7.86 -6.60
CA GLY A 220 -0.20 8.26 -7.26
C GLY A 220 -0.31 8.33 -8.79
N THR A 221 -1.28 7.67 -9.40
CA THR A 221 -1.57 7.80 -10.84
C THR A 221 -2.17 9.17 -11.18
N ARG A 222 -2.99 9.76 -10.29
CA ARG A 222 -3.48 11.16 -10.42
C ARG A 222 -2.31 12.13 -10.31
N VAL A 223 -1.39 11.91 -9.37
CA VAL A 223 -0.18 12.73 -9.23
C VAL A 223 0.68 12.65 -10.51
N ALA A 224 0.86 11.43 -11.05
CA ALA A 224 1.60 11.22 -12.30
C ALA A 224 0.94 11.91 -13.51
N LEU A 225 -0.38 11.83 -13.62
CA LEU A 225 -1.15 12.50 -14.68
C LEU A 225 -1.08 14.02 -14.56
N GLU A 226 -1.16 14.58 -13.34
CA GLU A 226 -1.03 16.01 -13.12
C GLU A 226 0.41 16.47 -13.39
N TYR A 227 1.44 15.69 -13.02
CA TYR A 227 2.82 15.98 -13.38
C TYR A 227 3.01 15.95 -14.89
N LEU A 228 2.47 14.96 -15.59
CA LEU A 228 2.51 14.85 -17.06
C LEU A 228 1.84 16.07 -17.73
N ARG A 229 0.71 16.57 -17.20
CA ARG A 229 0.03 17.77 -17.66
C ARG A 229 0.91 19.02 -17.52
N ARG A 230 1.54 19.19 -16.34
CA ARG A 230 2.32 20.40 -16.02
C ARG A 230 3.73 20.40 -16.61
N HIS A 231 4.33 19.22 -16.75
CA HIS A 231 5.72 19.03 -17.14
C HIS A 231 5.89 17.98 -18.26
N PRO A 232 5.18 18.09 -19.40
CA PRO A 232 5.27 17.09 -20.46
C PRO A 232 6.68 16.95 -21.02
N ASP A 233 7.47 18.05 -21.12
CA ASP A 233 8.84 18.03 -21.61
C ASP A 233 9.85 17.48 -20.60
N ARG A 234 9.44 17.23 -19.37
CA ARG A 234 10.25 16.62 -18.30
C ARG A 234 9.86 15.17 -18.05
N THR A 235 8.81 14.70 -18.73
CA THR A 235 8.28 13.34 -18.58
C THR A 235 8.66 12.49 -19.79
N ARG A 236 9.45 11.44 -19.57
CA ARG A 236 9.90 10.55 -20.64
C ARG A 236 8.88 9.41 -20.89
N ALA A 237 8.43 8.74 -19.84
CA ALA A 237 7.44 7.67 -19.90
C ALA A 237 6.69 7.57 -18.56
N VAL A 238 5.44 7.09 -18.61
CA VAL A 238 4.58 6.98 -17.43
C VAL A 238 3.98 5.57 -17.32
N VAL A 239 4.05 4.97 -16.13
CA VAL A 239 3.32 3.76 -15.77
C VAL A 239 2.26 4.14 -14.74
N LEU A 240 1.02 3.73 -14.98
CA LEU A 240 -0.13 3.99 -14.12
C LEU A 240 -0.73 2.65 -13.68
N ASP A 241 -0.61 2.30 -12.40
CA ASP A 241 -1.15 1.06 -11.85
C ASP A 241 -2.32 1.35 -10.91
N GLY A 242 -3.52 0.86 -11.25
CA GLY A 242 -4.73 1.18 -10.52
C GLY A 242 -5.17 2.64 -10.76
N VAL A 243 -5.62 2.94 -11.96
CA VAL A 243 -5.74 4.30 -12.51
C VAL A 243 -6.85 5.11 -11.86
N VAL A 244 -6.54 6.32 -11.42
CA VAL A 244 -7.49 7.34 -10.95
C VAL A 244 -7.58 8.45 -12.00
N PRO A 245 -8.65 8.48 -12.81
CA PRO A 245 -8.86 9.57 -13.78
C PRO A 245 -8.98 10.93 -13.09
N PRO A 246 -8.52 12.04 -13.72
CA PRO A 246 -8.72 13.39 -13.18
C PRO A 246 -10.19 13.73 -12.96
N GLU A 247 -11.06 13.23 -13.84
CA GLU A 247 -12.51 13.46 -13.81
C GLU A 247 -13.22 12.74 -12.64
N LEU A 248 -12.61 11.70 -12.09
CA LEU A 248 -13.20 10.94 -10.99
C LEU A 248 -13.06 11.71 -9.67
N ALA A 249 -14.15 11.96 -8.97
CA ALA A 249 -14.10 12.39 -7.58
C ALA A 249 -13.75 11.19 -6.68
N LEU A 250 -12.64 11.29 -5.91
CA LEU A 250 -12.19 10.22 -5.02
C LEU A 250 -13.29 9.89 -3.99
N GLY A 251 -13.65 8.63 -3.92
CA GLY A 251 -14.70 8.13 -3.04
C GLY A 251 -16.06 7.92 -3.71
N ALA A 252 -16.38 8.63 -4.79
CA ALA A 252 -17.69 8.62 -5.42
C ALA A 252 -18.18 7.24 -5.89
N GLU A 253 -17.24 6.36 -6.29
CA GLU A 253 -17.58 5.04 -6.83
C GLU A 253 -17.09 3.87 -5.97
N HIS A 254 -16.47 4.14 -4.81
CA HIS A 254 -15.83 3.10 -3.99
C HIS A 254 -16.83 2.02 -3.55
N ALA A 255 -18.03 2.41 -3.13
CA ALA A 255 -19.06 1.50 -2.69
C ALA A 255 -19.48 0.53 -3.80
N ARG A 256 -19.78 1.04 -4.99
CA ARG A 256 -20.18 0.22 -6.16
C ARG A 256 -19.05 -0.63 -6.71
N ASN A 257 -17.82 -0.11 -6.74
CA ASN A 257 -16.65 -0.85 -7.20
C ASN A 257 -16.37 -2.03 -6.30
N LEU A 258 -16.43 -1.83 -4.96
CA LEU A 258 -16.27 -2.90 -3.99
C LEU A 258 -17.35 -3.98 -4.16
N GLU A 259 -18.62 -3.60 -4.34
CA GLU A 259 -19.70 -4.56 -4.58
C GLU A 259 -19.48 -5.40 -5.83
N ALA A 260 -19.04 -4.78 -6.92
CA ALA A 260 -18.74 -5.48 -8.16
C ALA A 260 -17.57 -6.48 -7.99
N ALA A 261 -16.50 -6.08 -7.30
CA ALA A 261 -15.36 -6.95 -7.00
C ALA A 261 -15.76 -8.11 -6.09
N LEU A 262 -16.52 -7.85 -5.02
CA LEU A 262 -17.03 -8.90 -4.12
C LEU A 262 -17.94 -9.89 -4.84
N ALA A 263 -18.83 -9.41 -5.73
CA ALA A 263 -19.67 -10.27 -6.53
C ALA A 263 -18.82 -11.22 -7.39
N ALA A 264 -17.76 -10.70 -8.02
CA ALA A 264 -16.84 -11.51 -8.82
C ALA A 264 -16.06 -12.53 -7.94
N HIS A 265 -15.52 -12.14 -6.79
CA HIS A 265 -14.84 -13.06 -5.88
C HIS A 265 -15.75 -14.15 -5.34
N PHE A 266 -16.98 -13.82 -4.97
CA PHE A 266 -17.94 -14.80 -4.46
C PHE A 266 -18.42 -15.76 -5.54
N ALA A 267 -18.56 -15.27 -6.79
CA ALA A 267 -18.87 -16.12 -7.93
C ALA A 267 -17.80 -17.21 -8.18
N LEU A 268 -16.51 -16.91 -7.90
CA LEU A 268 -15.44 -17.92 -7.99
C LEU A 268 -15.69 -19.08 -6.99
N CYS A 269 -16.12 -18.80 -5.76
CA CYS A 269 -16.48 -19.82 -4.80
C CYS A 269 -17.74 -20.58 -5.22
N GLU A 270 -18.77 -19.89 -5.72
CA GLU A 270 -20.02 -20.50 -6.14
C GLU A 270 -19.85 -21.39 -7.39
N ALA A 271 -18.88 -21.06 -8.27
CA ALA A 271 -18.51 -21.90 -9.41
C ALA A 271 -17.70 -23.14 -9.00
N ASP A 272 -16.88 -23.04 -7.95
CA ASP A 272 -16.11 -24.16 -7.42
C ASP A 272 -17.02 -25.13 -6.65
N ALA A 273 -17.04 -26.41 -7.08
CA ALA A 273 -17.93 -27.40 -6.49
C ALA A 273 -17.63 -27.72 -5.02
N ALA A 274 -16.35 -27.66 -4.60
CA ALA A 274 -15.94 -27.93 -3.23
C ALA A 274 -16.28 -26.75 -2.33
N CYS A 275 -15.96 -25.51 -2.75
CA CYS A 275 -16.28 -24.28 -2.04
C CYS A 275 -17.80 -24.15 -1.83
N ARG A 276 -18.58 -24.34 -2.90
CA ARG A 276 -20.04 -24.27 -2.83
C ARG A 276 -20.64 -25.32 -1.88
N ARG A 277 -20.14 -26.58 -1.89
CA ARG A 277 -20.61 -27.62 -0.95
C ARG A 277 -20.27 -27.27 0.50
N GLN A 278 -19.09 -26.72 0.74
CA GLN A 278 -18.59 -26.45 2.09
C GLN A 278 -19.15 -25.16 2.70
N PHE A 279 -19.24 -24.10 1.91
CA PHE A 279 -19.59 -22.78 2.40
C PHE A 279 -20.91 -22.22 1.83
N GLY A 280 -21.48 -22.82 0.80
CA GLY A 280 -22.70 -22.33 0.15
C GLY A 280 -22.45 -21.01 -0.60
N SER A 281 -23.32 -20.00 -0.40
CA SER A 281 -23.15 -18.66 -0.96
C SER A 281 -22.49 -17.71 0.05
N PRO A 282 -21.26 -17.27 -0.19
CA PRO A 282 -20.58 -16.31 0.69
C PRO A 282 -21.33 -14.97 0.81
N ARG A 283 -21.98 -14.53 -0.26
CA ARG A 283 -22.83 -13.33 -0.25
C ARG A 283 -23.93 -13.45 0.81
N ARG A 284 -24.70 -14.52 0.77
CA ARG A 284 -25.78 -14.73 1.74
C ARG A 284 -25.29 -14.91 3.18
N GLN A 285 -24.09 -15.45 3.35
CA GLN A 285 -23.46 -15.53 4.68
C GLN A 285 -23.08 -14.15 5.21
N LEU A 286 -22.46 -13.32 4.38
CA LEU A 286 -22.14 -11.92 4.73
C LEU A 286 -23.39 -11.14 5.12
N GLU A 287 -24.43 -11.19 4.30
CA GLU A 287 -25.70 -10.48 4.55
C GLU A 287 -26.35 -10.89 5.87
N ARG A 288 -26.42 -12.21 6.14
CA ARG A 288 -26.95 -12.73 7.41
C ARG A 288 -26.10 -12.29 8.61
N LEU A 289 -24.79 -12.44 8.52
CA LEU A 289 -23.89 -12.05 9.60
C LEU A 289 -24.02 -10.56 9.93
N LEU A 290 -24.09 -9.69 8.93
CA LEU A 290 -24.28 -8.26 9.11
C LEU A 290 -25.68 -7.96 9.71
N ALA A 291 -26.73 -8.63 9.26
CA ALA A 291 -28.09 -8.46 9.80
C ALA A 291 -28.16 -8.86 11.28
N ASP A 292 -27.58 -10.02 11.65
CA ASP A 292 -27.53 -10.50 13.03
C ASP A 292 -26.77 -9.52 13.95
N LEU A 293 -25.61 -9.03 13.49
CA LEU A 293 -24.78 -8.10 14.26
C LEU A 293 -25.39 -6.72 14.43
N ARG A 294 -26.25 -6.27 13.49
CA ARG A 294 -27.02 -5.01 13.65
C ARG A 294 -28.06 -5.11 14.76
N VAL A 295 -28.61 -6.32 14.97
CA VAL A 295 -29.58 -6.55 16.06
C VAL A 295 -28.86 -6.74 17.39
N GLN A 296 -27.78 -7.51 17.40
CA GLN A 296 -27.03 -7.82 18.61
C GLN A 296 -25.54 -7.99 18.31
N PRO A 297 -24.70 -6.98 18.62
CA PRO A 297 -23.25 -7.15 18.61
C PRO A 297 -22.81 -8.28 19.55
N ARG A 298 -21.77 -9.00 19.19
CA ARG A 298 -21.26 -10.14 19.96
C ARG A 298 -19.89 -9.76 20.53
N THR A 299 -19.68 -9.99 21.82
CA THR A 299 -18.34 -9.93 22.42
C THR A 299 -17.57 -11.21 22.10
N VAL A 300 -16.35 -11.04 21.59
CA VAL A 300 -15.48 -12.13 21.15
C VAL A 300 -14.19 -12.11 21.94
N ARG A 301 -13.82 -13.27 22.48
CA ARG A 301 -12.50 -13.50 23.06
C ARG A 301 -11.57 -14.11 22.03
N TYR A 302 -10.39 -13.53 21.83
CA TYR A 302 -9.39 -14.03 20.91
C TYR A 302 -7.99 -13.61 21.39
N ASN A 303 -6.92 -14.23 20.85
CA ASN A 303 -5.57 -13.75 21.09
C ASN A 303 -5.18 -12.74 20.01
N ASP A 304 -4.59 -11.62 20.42
CA ASP A 304 -4.00 -10.62 19.52
C ASP A 304 -2.91 -11.31 18.67
N PRO A 305 -3.04 -11.30 17.33
CA PRO A 305 -2.11 -12.02 16.46
C PRO A 305 -0.69 -11.45 16.43
N ILE A 306 -0.47 -10.28 17.05
CA ILE A 306 0.82 -9.57 17.08
C ILE A 306 1.51 -9.78 18.44
N THR A 307 0.77 -9.65 19.56
CA THR A 307 1.33 -9.70 20.91
C THR A 307 1.02 -10.98 21.65
N ASP A 308 0.10 -11.81 21.13
CA ASP A 308 -0.48 -13.02 21.76
C ASP A 308 -1.28 -12.73 23.06
N ASP A 309 -1.55 -11.46 23.35
CA ASP A 309 -2.37 -11.08 24.51
C ASP A 309 -3.83 -11.49 24.30
N ALA A 310 -4.48 -11.98 25.35
CA ALA A 310 -5.91 -12.26 25.33
C ALA A 310 -6.70 -10.93 25.26
N ARG A 311 -7.60 -10.82 24.29
CA ARG A 311 -8.50 -9.68 24.08
C ARG A 311 -9.95 -10.09 24.17
N GLU A 312 -10.77 -9.12 24.54
CA GLU A 312 -12.24 -9.28 24.57
C GLU A 312 -12.85 -8.00 23.97
N GLU A 313 -13.35 -8.10 22.73
CA GLU A 313 -13.79 -6.95 21.95
C GLU A 313 -15.12 -7.24 21.23
N PRO A 314 -15.93 -6.20 20.93
CA PRO A 314 -17.17 -6.38 20.21
C PRO A 314 -16.93 -6.67 18.73
N LEU A 315 -17.52 -7.73 18.20
CA LEU A 315 -17.67 -7.93 16.77
C LEU A 315 -18.87 -7.12 16.29
N THR A 316 -18.63 -6.17 15.40
CA THR A 316 -19.63 -5.24 14.87
C THR A 316 -19.80 -5.42 13.35
N PRO A 317 -20.88 -4.93 12.73
CA PRO A 317 -20.98 -4.84 11.27
C PRO A 317 -19.79 -4.15 10.62
N GLN A 318 -19.26 -3.10 11.27
CA GLN A 318 -18.13 -2.32 10.76
C GLN A 318 -16.84 -3.14 10.76
N THR A 319 -16.59 -3.94 11.81
CA THR A 319 -15.45 -4.87 11.86
C THR A 319 -15.49 -5.85 10.68
N VAL A 320 -16.66 -6.46 10.43
CA VAL A 320 -16.83 -7.38 9.29
C VAL A 320 -16.63 -6.67 7.96
N SER A 321 -17.24 -5.51 7.78
CA SER A 321 -17.14 -4.71 6.55
C SER A 321 -15.71 -4.27 6.28
N GLY A 322 -14.96 -3.89 7.32
CA GLY A 322 -13.56 -3.52 7.24
C GLY A 322 -12.69 -4.66 6.72
N VAL A 323 -12.82 -5.86 7.31
CA VAL A 323 -12.08 -7.06 6.87
C VAL A 323 -12.43 -7.41 5.42
N VAL A 324 -13.72 -7.48 5.09
CA VAL A 324 -14.18 -7.83 3.75
C VAL A 324 -13.67 -6.83 2.71
N ARG A 325 -13.73 -5.53 3.01
CA ARG A 325 -13.20 -4.47 2.15
C ARG A 325 -11.71 -4.62 1.92
N MET A 326 -10.91 -4.74 2.98
CA MET A 326 -9.45 -4.81 2.86
C MET A 326 -8.99 -6.09 2.16
N TYR A 327 -9.70 -7.19 2.37
CA TYR A 327 -9.39 -8.45 1.70
C TYR A 327 -9.66 -8.42 0.20
N ALA A 328 -10.68 -7.66 -0.23
CA ALA A 328 -10.99 -7.51 -1.65
C ALA A 328 -9.87 -6.83 -2.47
N TYR A 329 -8.97 -6.06 -1.83
CA TYR A 329 -7.82 -5.44 -2.51
C TYR A 329 -6.80 -6.47 -3.00
N VAL A 330 -6.65 -7.59 -2.26
CA VAL A 330 -5.60 -8.58 -2.49
C VAL A 330 -6.23 -9.92 -2.83
N PRO A 331 -6.14 -10.42 -4.08
CA PRO A 331 -6.82 -11.65 -4.50
C PRO A 331 -6.55 -12.85 -3.60
N MET A 332 -5.31 -12.99 -3.11
CA MET A 332 -4.95 -14.07 -2.19
C MET A 332 -5.75 -14.01 -0.87
N LEU A 333 -5.93 -12.82 -0.31
CA LEU A 333 -6.74 -12.64 0.91
C LEU A 333 -8.23 -12.83 0.61
N ALA A 334 -8.70 -12.34 -0.54
CA ALA A 334 -10.10 -12.50 -0.94
C ALA A 334 -10.53 -13.98 -1.04
N THR A 335 -9.59 -14.88 -1.38
CA THR A 335 -9.88 -16.33 -1.41
C THR A 335 -10.24 -16.92 -0.03
N MET A 336 -9.87 -16.23 1.06
CA MET A 336 -10.17 -16.65 2.43
C MET A 336 -11.56 -16.20 2.90
N LEU A 337 -12.19 -15.24 2.23
CA LEU A 337 -13.49 -14.67 2.64
C LEU A 337 -14.59 -15.70 2.81
N PRO A 338 -14.79 -16.67 1.89
CA PRO A 338 -15.84 -17.69 2.06
C PRO A 338 -15.72 -18.43 3.38
N ARG A 339 -14.51 -18.81 3.77
CA ARG A 339 -14.25 -19.50 5.02
C ARG A 339 -14.44 -18.60 6.24
N LEU A 340 -13.85 -17.39 6.24
CA LEU A 340 -13.99 -16.44 7.36
C LEU A 340 -15.45 -16.13 7.68
N LEU A 341 -16.24 -15.90 6.64
CA LEU A 341 -17.68 -15.63 6.78
C LEU A 341 -18.46 -16.84 7.31
N ALA A 342 -18.13 -18.05 6.82
CA ALA A 342 -18.76 -19.29 7.29
C ALA A 342 -18.44 -19.57 8.75
N GLU A 343 -17.17 -19.44 9.18
CA GLU A 343 -16.75 -19.65 10.57
C GLU A 343 -17.43 -18.63 11.50
N ALA A 344 -17.41 -17.34 11.14
CA ALA A 344 -18.04 -16.28 11.93
C ALA A 344 -19.57 -16.50 12.05
N GLY A 345 -20.25 -16.86 10.96
CA GLY A 345 -21.67 -17.20 10.94
C GLY A 345 -22.02 -18.46 11.75
N ALA A 346 -21.09 -19.39 11.88
CA ALA A 346 -21.21 -20.59 12.73
C ALA A 346 -20.86 -20.34 14.21
N GLY A 347 -20.63 -19.09 14.62
CA GLY A 347 -20.32 -18.72 16.00
C GLY A 347 -18.83 -18.88 16.39
N ARG A 348 -17.92 -18.94 15.41
CA ARG A 348 -16.46 -19.00 15.59
C ARG A 348 -15.78 -17.80 14.90
N PRO A 349 -15.99 -16.57 15.41
CA PRO A 349 -15.50 -15.34 14.78
C PRO A 349 -14.05 -14.97 15.14
N GLU A 350 -13.33 -15.76 15.93
CA GLU A 350 -12.01 -15.42 16.49
C GLU A 350 -11.00 -15.12 15.38
N MET A 351 -11.01 -15.88 14.29
CA MET A 351 -10.12 -15.64 13.16
C MET A 351 -10.45 -14.31 12.46
N LEU A 352 -11.73 -13.98 12.30
CA LEU A 352 -12.13 -12.70 11.71
C LEU A 352 -11.69 -11.52 12.58
N MET A 353 -11.82 -11.62 13.92
CA MET A 353 -11.34 -10.61 14.86
C MET A 353 -9.82 -10.46 14.80
N ALA A 354 -9.07 -11.55 14.76
CA ALA A 354 -7.62 -11.51 14.60
C ALA A 354 -7.20 -10.83 13.30
N GLN A 355 -7.90 -11.09 12.19
CA GLN A 355 -7.63 -10.41 10.93
C GLN A 355 -7.99 -8.92 10.97
N ALA A 356 -9.10 -8.55 11.62
CA ALA A 356 -9.44 -7.14 11.83
C ALA A 356 -8.33 -6.40 12.59
N ARG A 357 -7.83 -7.01 13.66
CA ARG A 357 -6.74 -6.46 14.46
C ARG A 357 -5.44 -6.28 13.67
N MET A 358 -5.07 -7.26 12.83
CA MET A 358 -3.92 -7.14 11.93
C MET A 358 -4.08 -5.96 10.95
N ILE A 359 -5.27 -5.83 10.35
CA ILE A 359 -5.57 -4.72 9.43
C ILE A 359 -5.45 -3.38 10.14
N GLU A 360 -6.02 -3.22 11.34
CA GLU A 360 -5.94 -2.01 12.14
C GLU A 360 -4.50 -1.62 12.46
N SER A 361 -3.69 -2.58 12.89
CA SER A 361 -2.29 -2.35 13.18
C SER A 361 -1.48 -1.91 11.96
N LEU A 362 -1.76 -2.50 10.79
CA LEU A 362 -1.04 -2.17 9.57
C LEU A 362 -1.53 -0.89 8.90
N ALA A 363 -2.85 -0.61 8.95
CA ALA A 363 -3.46 0.52 8.25
C ALA A 363 -3.30 1.84 9.01
N GLY A 364 -3.34 1.81 10.35
CA GLY A 364 -3.30 3.02 11.18
C GLY A 364 -2.02 3.84 11.05
N GLU A 365 -0.90 3.19 10.74
CA GLU A 365 0.41 3.84 10.60
C GLU A 365 0.74 4.23 9.14
N GLN A 366 0.01 3.70 8.15
CA GLN A 366 0.40 3.83 6.74
C GLN A 366 -0.24 5.02 6.00
N ILE A 367 -1.31 5.62 6.54
CA ILE A 367 -2.02 6.71 5.87
C ILE A 367 -2.08 7.95 6.77
N ALA A 368 -1.52 9.05 6.29
CA ALA A 368 -1.68 10.37 6.90
C ALA A 368 -3.10 10.90 6.59
N GLN A 369 -4.02 10.73 7.54
CA GLN A 369 -5.44 11.07 7.37
C GLN A 369 -5.66 12.55 7.04
N GLY A 370 -4.93 13.47 7.70
CA GLY A 370 -5.01 14.89 7.40
C GLY A 370 -4.57 15.23 5.97
N MET A 371 -3.58 14.49 5.42
CA MET A 371 -3.22 14.62 4.01
C MET A 371 -4.33 14.11 3.09
N GLN A 372 -4.94 12.99 3.42
CA GLN A 372 -6.10 12.48 2.68
C GLN A 372 -7.24 13.50 2.65
N LEU A 373 -7.57 14.10 3.80
CA LEU A 373 -8.59 15.14 3.91
C LEU A 373 -8.20 16.39 3.09
N SER A 374 -6.93 16.82 3.15
CA SER A 374 -6.47 18.00 2.39
C SER A 374 -6.67 17.81 0.89
N VAL A 375 -6.36 16.62 0.36
CA VAL A 375 -6.57 16.29 -1.05
C VAL A 375 -8.06 16.23 -1.38
N ILE A 376 -8.82 15.37 -0.70
CA ILE A 376 -10.22 15.11 -1.04
C ILE A 376 -11.07 16.37 -0.90
N CYS A 377 -10.88 17.14 0.18
CA CYS A 377 -11.69 18.31 0.45
C CYS A 377 -11.37 19.48 -0.48
N ALA A 378 -10.13 19.62 -0.93
CA ALA A 378 -9.72 20.66 -1.89
C ALA A 378 -10.07 20.30 -3.34
N GLU A 379 -9.98 19.01 -3.70
CA GLU A 379 -9.96 18.60 -5.10
C GLU A 379 -11.27 17.95 -5.57
N ASP A 380 -12.02 17.31 -4.66
CA ASP A 380 -13.14 16.44 -5.02
C ASP A 380 -14.47 16.74 -4.33
N ALA A 381 -14.45 17.33 -3.13
CA ALA A 381 -15.65 17.47 -2.28
C ALA A 381 -16.82 18.21 -2.95
N ASP A 382 -16.56 19.18 -3.82
CA ASP A 382 -17.58 19.92 -4.58
C ASP A 382 -18.29 19.07 -5.65
N ARG A 383 -17.68 17.93 -6.01
CA ARG A 383 -18.22 16.96 -6.99
C ARG A 383 -18.77 15.69 -6.34
N LEU A 384 -18.44 15.42 -5.08
CA LEU A 384 -18.98 14.30 -4.35
C LEU A 384 -20.49 14.49 -4.11
N ARG A 385 -21.24 13.41 -4.27
CA ARG A 385 -22.68 13.36 -3.99
C ARG A 385 -23.00 12.04 -3.29
N VAL A 386 -23.81 12.10 -2.24
CA VAL A 386 -24.37 10.89 -1.63
C VAL A 386 -25.34 10.27 -2.59
N ASP A 387 -25.07 9.04 -3.03
CA ASP A 387 -25.97 8.27 -3.89
C ASP A 387 -26.85 7.36 -3.00
N PRO A 388 -28.19 7.54 -3.00
CA PRO A 388 -29.08 6.67 -2.22
C PRO A 388 -28.94 5.17 -2.59
N ALA A 389 -28.53 4.84 -3.81
CA ALA A 389 -28.30 3.46 -4.24
C ALA A 389 -27.15 2.79 -3.48
N ASP A 390 -26.20 3.55 -2.95
CA ASP A 390 -25.09 3.04 -2.16
C ASP A 390 -25.54 2.48 -0.80
N ALA A 391 -26.73 2.84 -0.32
CA ALA A 391 -27.29 2.30 0.94
C ALA A 391 -27.45 0.77 0.95
N ALA A 392 -27.55 0.16 -0.24
CA ALA A 392 -27.62 -1.31 -0.39
C ALA A 392 -26.25 -1.97 -0.47
N THR A 393 -25.16 -1.21 -0.45
CA THR A 393 -23.79 -1.72 -0.53
C THR A 393 -23.20 -2.00 0.84
N LEU A 394 -22.06 -2.71 0.87
CA LEU A 394 -21.32 -3.00 2.10
C LEU A 394 -20.82 -1.71 2.80
N MET A 395 -20.46 -0.68 2.03
CA MET A 395 -19.96 0.59 2.56
C MET A 395 -21.09 1.56 2.97
N GLY A 396 -22.26 1.39 2.43
CA GLY A 396 -23.40 2.28 2.67
C GLY A 396 -23.25 3.66 2.03
N ALA A 397 -24.34 4.42 2.06
CA ALA A 397 -24.35 5.83 1.65
C ALA A 397 -23.59 6.72 2.65
N GLU A 398 -23.42 6.26 3.88
CA GLU A 398 -22.72 6.91 4.98
C GLU A 398 -21.24 7.16 4.66
N PHE A 399 -20.63 6.35 3.80
CA PHE A 399 -19.23 6.52 3.42
C PHE A 399 -18.97 7.89 2.77
N VAL A 400 -19.74 8.25 1.75
CA VAL A 400 -19.61 9.57 1.10
C VAL A 400 -20.15 10.68 2.01
N ALA A 401 -21.23 10.43 2.77
CA ALA A 401 -21.77 11.39 3.73
C ALA A 401 -20.74 11.78 4.80
N SER A 402 -19.98 10.81 5.33
CA SER A 402 -18.91 11.05 6.30
C SER A 402 -17.75 11.85 5.71
N MET A 403 -17.34 11.53 4.47
CA MET A 403 -16.31 12.32 3.77
C MET A 403 -16.75 13.78 3.58
N LEU A 404 -18.00 14.02 3.20
CA LEU A 404 -18.53 15.37 3.05
C LEU A 404 -18.60 16.11 4.38
N ALA A 405 -19.01 15.45 5.45
CA ALA A 405 -19.07 16.04 6.80
C ALA A 405 -17.67 16.46 7.31
N GLN A 406 -16.64 15.66 7.03
CA GLN A 406 -15.23 16.04 7.31
C GLN A 406 -14.81 17.26 6.50
N CYS A 407 -15.20 17.32 5.22
CA CYS A 407 -14.85 18.43 4.33
C CYS A 407 -15.61 19.72 4.59
N GLU A 408 -16.67 19.71 5.40
CA GLU A 408 -17.34 20.93 5.89
C GLU A 408 -16.43 21.76 6.79
N VAL A 409 -15.59 21.11 7.59
CA VAL A 409 -14.73 21.75 8.58
C VAL A 409 -13.27 21.84 8.16
N TRP A 410 -12.84 20.99 7.21
CA TRP A 410 -11.45 20.95 6.74
C TRP A 410 -11.13 22.14 5.83
N PRO A 411 -10.01 22.87 6.04
CA PRO A 411 -9.60 23.97 5.18
C PRO A 411 -9.32 23.49 3.75
N LYS A 412 -9.90 24.18 2.79
CA LYS A 412 -9.81 23.80 1.37
C LYS A 412 -8.69 24.57 0.66
N GLY A 413 -7.73 23.83 0.10
CA GLY A 413 -6.72 24.37 -0.79
C GLY A 413 -7.28 24.79 -2.14
N ARG A 414 -6.42 25.30 -3.00
CA ARG A 414 -6.78 25.68 -4.37
C ARG A 414 -6.31 24.62 -5.34
N ARG A 415 -7.14 24.31 -6.34
CA ARG A 415 -6.74 23.52 -7.50
C ARG A 415 -6.81 24.38 -8.76
N PRO A 416 -5.99 24.11 -9.80
CA PRO A 416 -6.11 24.73 -11.11
C PRO A 416 -7.48 24.45 -11.75
N GLN A 417 -7.95 25.33 -12.62
CA GLN A 417 -9.26 25.17 -13.29
C GLN A 417 -9.34 23.89 -14.13
N ASP A 418 -8.23 23.54 -14.78
CA ASP A 418 -8.09 22.36 -15.65
C ASP A 418 -7.72 21.07 -14.90
N PHE A 419 -7.70 21.09 -13.56
CA PHE A 419 -7.27 19.95 -12.73
C PHE A 419 -8.09 18.68 -13.00
N ASN A 420 -9.40 18.85 -13.20
CA ASN A 420 -10.33 17.75 -13.43
C ASN A 420 -10.53 17.44 -14.93
N ASP A 421 -9.85 18.16 -15.84
CA ASP A 421 -9.95 17.88 -17.26
C ASP A 421 -9.15 16.63 -17.65
N PRO A 422 -9.53 15.90 -18.70
CA PRO A 422 -8.72 14.80 -19.22
C PRO A 422 -7.29 15.24 -19.56
N VAL A 423 -6.30 14.43 -19.14
CA VAL A 423 -4.90 14.67 -19.54
C VAL A 423 -4.66 14.18 -20.96
N ARG A 424 -4.26 15.10 -21.84
CA ARG A 424 -3.89 14.80 -23.23
C ARG A 424 -2.38 14.87 -23.38
N SER A 425 -1.76 13.81 -23.88
CA SER A 425 -0.31 13.77 -24.06
C SER A 425 0.10 12.74 -25.09
N ASP A 426 1.12 13.08 -25.88
CA ASP A 426 1.78 12.17 -26.81
C ASP A 426 2.91 11.35 -26.14
N ARG A 427 3.17 11.59 -24.86
CA ARG A 427 4.16 10.81 -24.13
C ARG A 427 3.70 9.36 -23.97
N PRO A 428 4.62 8.38 -24.00
CA PRO A 428 4.27 6.97 -23.83
C PRO A 428 3.71 6.71 -22.43
N VAL A 429 2.54 6.04 -22.36
CA VAL A 429 1.90 5.67 -21.09
C VAL A 429 1.51 4.19 -21.11
N LEU A 430 1.91 3.46 -20.08
CA LEU A 430 1.47 2.09 -19.81
C LEU A 430 0.47 2.12 -18.64
N LEU A 431 -0.75 1.65 -18.88
CA LEU A 431 -1.80 1.56 -17.88
C LEU A 431 -1.96 0.09 -17.46
N LEU A 432 -2.00 -0.16 -16.16
CA LEU A 432 -2.19 -1.48 -15.57
C LEU A 432 -3.45 -1.47 -14.71
N SER A 433 -4.28 -2.52 -14.81
CA SER A 433 -5.47 -2.69 -13.98
C SER A 433 -5.67 -4.15 -13.61
N GLY A 434 -6.13 -4.41 -12.39
CA GLY A 434 -6.62 -5.73 -12.00
C GLY A 434 -8.08 -5.93 -12.41
N GLU A 435 -8.40 -7.11 -12.91
CA GLU A 435 -9.77 -7.46 -13.29
C GLU A 435 -10.74 -7.38 -12.09
N LEU A 436 -10.24 -7.67 -10.88
CA LEU A 436 -10.99 -7.71 -9.63
C LEU A 436 -10.68 -6.53 -8.70
N ASP A 437 -10.20 -5.41 -9.26
CA ASP A 437 -9.84 -4.23 -8.48
C ASP A 437 -11.09 -3.58 -7.85
N PRO A 438 -11.20 -3.53 -6.49
CA PRO A 438 -12.37 -3.02 -5.80
C PRO A 438 -12.45 -1.49 -5.73
N VAL A 439 -11.45 -0.77 -6.25
CA VAL A 439 -11.34 0.70 -6.12
C VAL A 439 -11.18 1.37 -7.48
N THR A 440 -10.22 0.89 -8.25
CA THR A 440 -9.82 1.47 -9.54
C THR A 440 -9.95 0.45 -10.67
N PRO A 441 -11.18 0.02 -11.00
CA PRO A 441 -11.44 -1.03 -11.98
C PRO A 441 -10.95 -0.64 -13.39
N PRO A 442 -10.80 -1.62 -14.31
CA PRO A 442 -10.26 -1.41 -15.66
C PRO A 442 -10.87 -0.25 -16.44
N ARG A 443 -12.18 0.01 -16.27
CA ARG A 443 -12.86 1.12 -16.95
C ARG A 443 -12.24 2.50 -16.67
N ASN A 444 -11.60 2.68 -15.51
CA ASN A 444 -10.91 3.93 -15.17
C ASN A 444 -9.70 4.15 -16.08
N ALA A 445 -8.90 3.12 -16.31
CA ALA A 445 -7.77 3.17 -17.25
C ALA A 445 -8.25 3.37 -18.68
N GLU A 446 -9.35 2.75 -19.08
CA GLU A 446 -9.98 2.94 -20.39
C GLU A 446 -10.44 4.38 -20.61
N ALA A 447 -10.95 5.05 -19.58
CA ALA A 447 -11.33 6.45 -19.65
C ALA A 447 -10.12 7.35 -19.95
N VAL A 448 -9.01 7.16 -19.24
CA VAL A 448 -7.77 7.92 -19.41
C VAL A 448 -7.11 7.61 -20.78
N LEU A 449 -7.11 6.34 -21.19
CA LEU A 449 -6.47 5.88 -22.43
C LEU A 449 -7.02 6.61 -23.68
N ARG A 450 -8.29 6.98 -23.69
CA ARG A 450 -8.92 7.69 -24.84
C ARG A 450 -8.21 8.99 -25.20
N HIS A 451 -7.44 9.56 -24.29
CA HIS A 451 -6.74 10.83 -24.45
C HIS A 451 -5.22 10.68 -24.62
N LEU A 452 -4.72 9.43 -24.68
CA LEU A 452 -3.30 9.09 -24.72
C LEU A 452 -2.99 8.25 -25.98
N PRO A 453 -2.71 8.86 -27.14
CA PRO A 453 -2.51 8.15 -28.40
C PRO A 453 -1.36 7.15 -28.38
N ASN A 454 -0.34 7.36 -27.54
CA ASN A 454 0.79 6.44 -27.33
C ASN A 454 0.64 5.62 -26.04
N GLY A 455 -0.61 5.50 -25.54
CA GLY A 455 -0.95 4.69 -24.39
C GLY A 455 -1.25 3.26 -24.75
N ARG A 456 -1.05 2.34 -23.76
CA ARG A 456 -1.50 0.95 -23.83
C ARG A 456 -2.01 0.50 -22.47
N HIS A 457 -3.19 -0.10 -22.46
CA HIS A 457 -3.80 -0.67 -21.25
C HIS A 457 -3.62 -2.19 -21.23
N LEU A 458 -3.18 -2.72 -20.09
CA LEU A 458 -3.03 -4.14 -19.81
C LEU A 458 -3.85 -4.49 -18.57
N VAL A 459 -4.66 -5.55 -18.67
CA VAL A 459 -5.49 -6.04 -17.56
C VAL A 459 -4.90 -7.36 -17.04
N GLY A 460 -4.62 -7.43 -15.74
CA GLY A 460 -4.23 -8.67 -15.06
C GLY A 460 -5.47 -9.49 -14.71
N ARG A 461 -5.65 -10.66 -15.33
CA ARG A 461 -6.79 -11.56 -15.05
C ARG A 461 -6.70 -12.09 -13.61
N GLY A 462 -7.83 -12.05 -12.89
CA GLY A 462 -7.90 -12.49 -11.50
C GLY A 462 -7.06 -11.66 -10.52
N GLN A 463 -6.50 -10.53 -10.95
CA GLN A 463 -5.73 -9.65 -10.08
C GLN A 463 -6.62 -8.56 -9.48
N GLY A 464 -6.27 -8.12 -8.25
CA GLY A 464 -6.90 -7.01 -7.55
C GLY A 464 -6.13 -5.71 -7.75
N HIS A 465 -6.04 -4.92 -6.69
CA HIS A 465 -5.32 -3.64 -6.70
C HIS A 465 -3.80 -3.87 -6.73
N ASN A 466 -3.06 -3.09 -7.55
CA ASN A 466 -1.59 -3.17 -7.75
C ASN A 466 -1.12 -4.38 -8.58
N VAL A 467 -1.30 -4.30 -9.88
CA VAL A 467 -0.91 -5.35 -10.85
C VAL A 467 0.59 -5.40 -11.11
N MET A 468 1.31 -4.30 -10.90
CA MET A 468 2.75 -4.18 -11.19
C MET A 468 3.62 -5.24 -10.50
N VAL A 469 3.15 -5.86 -9.43
CA VAL A 469 3.86 -6.94 -8.71
C VAL A 469 3.49 -8.34 -9.22
N ALA A 470 2.44 -8.46 -10.05
CA ALA A 470 1.87 -9.75 -10.44
C ALA A 470 2.60 -10.38 -11.65
N GLY A 471 2.95 -11.64 -11.54
CA GLY A 471 3.46 -12.46 -12.64
C GLY A 471 4.61 -11.83 -13.41
N CYS A 472 4.38 -11.49 -14.69
CA CYS A 472 5.38 -10.88 -15.56
C CYS A 472 5.28 -9.35 -15.66
N ALA A 473 4.33 -8.71 -14.99
CA ALA A 473 4.15 -7.26 -15.04
C ALA A 473 5.42 -6.46 -14.70
N PRO A 474 6.27 -6.87 -13.72
CA PRO A 474 7.55 -6.19 -13.48
C PRO A 474 8.46 -6.10 -14.72
N ARG A 475 8.52 -7.17 -15.49
CA ARG A 475 9.35 -7.22 -16.73
C ARG A 475 8.74 -6.38 -17.84
N LEU A 476 7.42 -6.37 -17.96
CA LEU A 476 6.70 -5.53 -18.94
C LEU A 476 6.92 -4.05 -18.65
N MET A 477 6.78 -3.65 -17.39
CA MET A 477 7.05 -2.28 -16.94
C MET A 477 8.50 -1.86 -17.24
N ALA A 478 9.48 -2.71 -16.93
CA ALA A 478 10.89 -2.43 -17.19
C ALA A 478 11.20 -2.32 -18.71
N ARG A 479 10.61 -3.19 -19.54
CA ARG A 479 10.75 -3.13 -21.01
C ARG A 479 10.13 -1.85 -21.56
N PHE A 480 8.93 -1.51 -21.10
CA PHE A 480 8.25 -0.27 -21.48
C PHE A 480 9.10 0.96 -21.11
N ILE A 481 9.57 1.09 -19.87
CA ILE A 481 10.43 2.19 -19.44
C ILE A 481 11.73 2.24 -20.25
N THR A 482 12.30 1.08 -20.60
CA THR A 482 13.53 1.02 -21.38
C THR A 482 13.31 1.53 -22.79
N ALA A 483 12.26 1.10 -23.45
CA ALA A 483 11.92 1.47 -24.83
C ALA A 483 11.26 2.86 -24.95
N ALA A 484 10.64 3.35 -23.88
CA ALA A 484 9.69 4.47 -23.90
C ALA A 484 8.63 4.29 -25.02
N SER A 485 8.13 3.06 -25.14
CA SER A 485 7.10 2.69 -26.12
C SER A 485 6.39 1.42 -25.64
N ALA A 486 5.07 1.42 -25.78
CA ALA A 486 4.26 0.23 -25.52
C ALA A 486 3.87 -0.52 -26.81
N LYS A 487 4.25 -0.02 -27.99
CA LYS A 487 3.80 -0.50 -29.30
C LYS A 487 4.11 -1.97 -29.51
N ASP A 488 5.37 -2.38 -29.26
CA ASP A 488 5.85 -3.74 -29.50
C ASP A 488 6.03 -4.54 -28.19
N LEU A 489 5.30 -4.14 -27.14
CA LEU A 489 5.38 -4.80 -25.85
C LEU A 489 4.61 -6.12 -25.88
N ASP A 490 5.32 -7.26 -25.89
CA ASP A 490 4.70 -8.58 -25.78
C ASP A 490 4.17 -8.80 -24.37
N ALA A 491 2.85 -8.71 -24.23
CA ALA A 491 2.13 -8.87 -22.98
C ALA A 491 1.43 -10.25 -22.82
N GLY A 492 1.59 -11.19 -23.78
CA GLY A 492 0.93 -12.49 -23.75
C GLY A 492 1.23 -13.34 -22.50
N CYS A 493 2.25 -12.98 -21.74
CA CYS A 493 2.52 -13.62 -20.45
C CYS A 493 1.45 -13.30 -19.38
N LEU A 494 0.70 -12.21 -19.48
CA LEU A 494 -0.41 -11.88 -18.58
C LEU A 494 -1.63 -12.78 -18.81
N ASP A 495 -1.78 -13.35 -20.01
CA ASP A 495 -2.88 -14.27 -20.32
C ASP A 495 -2.83 -15.57 -19.48
N ARG A 496 -1.66 -15.87 -18.89
CA ARG A 496 -1.49 -17.01 -17.98
C ARG A 496 -1.90 -16.70 -16.54
N LEU A 497 -2.17 -15.45 -16.23
CA LEU A 497 -2.76 -15.10 -14.93
C LEU A 497 -4.20 -15.62 -14.88
N ALA A 498 -4.58 -16.15 -13.74
CA ALA A 498 -5.90 -16.65 -13.48
C ALA A 498 -6.33 -16.29 -12.05
N PRO A 499 -7.62 -16.23 -11.77
CA PRO A 499 -8.10 -16.12 -10.40
C PRO A 499 -7.57 -17.27 -9.54
N LEU A 500 -7.21 -16.95 -8.30
CA LEU A 500 -6.79 -17.95 -7.34
C LEU A 500 -8.00 -18.77 -6.87
N PRO A 501 -7.86 -20.10 -6.64
CA PRO A 501 -8.95 -20.92 -6.12
C PRO A 501 -9.29 -20.51 -4.67
N PRO A 502 -10.54 -20.73 -4.21
CA PRO A 502 -10.93 -20.48 -2.82
C PRO A 502 -10.13 -21.32 -1.82
N VAL A 503 -9.82 -20.74 -0.66
CA VAL A 503 -9.21 -21.48 0.46
C VAL A 503 -10.28 -22.32 1.16
N LEU A 504 -10.15 -23.65 1.13
CA LEU A 504 -11.08 -24.59 1.73
C LEU A 504 -10.63 -25.04 3.12
N GLY A 505 -9.36 -25.37 3.26
CA GLY A 505 -8.78 -25.96 4.47
C GLY A 505 -8.28 -24.93 5.49
N ALA A 506 -8.02 -25.40 6.73
CA ALA A 506 -7.41 -24.57 7.77
C ALA A 506 -5.96 -24.16 7.42
N TYR A 507 -5.32 -24.94 6.58
CA TYR A 507 -3.91 -24.81 6.23
C TYR A 507 -3.69 -24.22 4.83
N GLY A 508 -4.71 -23.61 4.23
CA GLY A 508 -4.63 -22.99 2.92
C GLY A 508 -5.27 -23.83 1.82
N TRP A 509 -4.67 -23.77 0.63
CA TRP A 509 -5.10 -24.57 -0.52
C TRP A 509 -4.69 -26.03 -0.34
N ASP A 510 -5.53 -26.94 -0.82
CA ASP A 510 -5.16 -28.35 -0.93
C ASP A 510 -3.95 -28.47 -1.89
N PRO A 511 -2.96 -29.33 -1.58
CA PRO A 511 -1.77 -29.51 -2.39
C PRO A 511 -2.06 -30.06 -3.79
#